data_a571d1bf086275c23c004c7e269aee62
#
_entry.id   a571d1bf086275c23c004c7e269aee62
#
_cell.length_a   1.000
_cell.length_b   1.000
_cell.length_c   1.000
_cell.angle_alpha   90.00
_cell.angle_beta   90.00
_cell.angle_gamma   90.00
#
_symmetry.space_group_name_H-M   'P 1'
#
loop_
_entity.id
_entity.type
_entity.pdbx_description
1 polymer ?
#
loop_
_entity_poly.entity_id
_entity_poly.type
_entity_poly.pdbx_seq_one_letter_code
_entity_poly.pdbx_strand_id
1 'polypeptide(L)'
;MGSMTGCPKIRAMELIEEYEDSKRGFFSGALGYITPHGDFDFNVVIRSIMYNSENRYLSIQAGSAITFNSNASDEYEECLLKILAMKNAVT
;
A
#
# COMPACT_ATOMS: atom_id res chain seq x y z
N MET A 1 -4.55 -7.72 7.02
CA MET A 1 -3.38 -8.25 7.75
C MET A 1 -2.87 -7.23 8.75
N GLY A 2 -2.53 -7.67 9.94
CA GLY A 2 -2.02 -6.78 11.00
C GLY A 2 -0.74 -6.06 10.62
N SER A 3 0.10 -6.67 9.78
CA SER A 3 1.33 -6.04 9.28
C SER A 3 1.06 -4.85 8.35
N MET A 4 -0.13 -4.75 7.79
CA MET A 4 -0.50 -3.66 6.86
C MET A 4 -1.28 -2.54 7.54
N THR A 5 -2.01 -2.83 8.59
CA THR A 5 -2.82 -1.84 9.30
C THR A 5 -2.28 -1.53 10.68
N GLY A 6 -1.88 -2.52 11.44
CA GLY A 6 -1.37 -2.35 12.79
C GLY A 6 -2.24 -3.05 13.83
N CYS A 7 -1.80 -2.99 15.08
CA CYS A 7 -2.46 -3.61 16.22
C CYS A 7 -2.62 -2.61 17.36
N PRO A 8 -3.77 -2.57 18.07
CA PRO A 8 -5.02 -3.29 17.79
C PRO A 8 -5.63 -2.84 16.46
N LYS A 9 -6.21 -3.76 15.73
CA LYS A 9 -6.61 -3.51 14.32
C LYS A 9 -7.61 -2.37 14.16
N ILE A 10 -8.69 -2.38 14.95
CA ILE A 10 -9.75 -1.37 14.81
C ILE A 10 -9.21 0.04 15.10
N ARG A 11 -8.45 0.20 16.19
CA ARG A 11 -7.87 1.50 16.52
C ARG A 11 -6.84 1.95 15.48
N ALA A 12 -6.05 1.03 14.96
CA ALA A 12 -5.09 1.34 13.91
C ALA A 12 -5.80 1.81 12.64
N MET A 13 -6.90 1.17 12.25
CA MET A 13 -7.69 1.60 11.09
C MET A 13 -8.30 2.99 11.28
N GLU A 14 -8.79 3.30 12.48
CA GLU A 14 -9.28 4.65 12.79
C GLU A 14 -8.19 5.71 12.62
N LEU A 15 -6.98 5.42 13.10
CA LEU A 15 -5.84 6.34 12.98
C LEU A 15 -5.41 6.50 11.53
N ILE A 16 -5.44 5.45 10.74
CA ILE A 16 -5.15 5.52 9.31
C ILE A 16 -6.13 6.46 8.61
N GLU A 17 -7.43 6.31 8.87
CA GLU A 17 -8.45 7.17 8.27
C GLU A 17 -8.27 8.63 8.67
N GLU A 18 -7.87 8.89 9.91
CA GLU A 18 -7.72 10.25 10.43
C GLU A 18 -6.45 10.95 9.96
N TYR A 19 -5.32 10.22 9.92
CA TYR A 19 -4.01 10.85 9.75
C TYR A 19 -3.39 10.68 8.36
N GLU A 20 -3.78 9.70 7.58
CA GLU A 20 -3.25 9.58 6.22
C GLU A 20 -3.88 10.64 5.30
N ASP A 21 -3.05 11.30 4.51
CA ASP A 21 -3.48 12.41 3.66
C ASP A 21 -4.31 11.94 2.46
N SER A 22 -4.10 10.71 2.01
CA SER A 22 -4.83 10.14 0.88
C SER A 22 -5.40 8.78 1.23
N LYS A 23 -6.49 8.42 0.58
CA LYS A 23 -7.08 7.10 0.75
C LYS A 23 -6.22 6.05 0.06
N ARG A 24 -6.08 4.90 0.70
CA ARG A 24 -5.27 3.82 0.16
C ARG A 24 -5.84 3.20 -1.12
N GLY A 25 -7.18 3.16 -1.25
CA GLY A 25 -7.80 2.49 -2.38
C GLY A 25 -7.43 1.02 -2.42
N PHE A 26 -6.83 0.56 -3.52
CA PHE A 26 -6.35 -0.81 -3.64
C PHE A 26 -5.10 -1.11 -2.83
N PHE A 27 -4.37 -0.08 -2.44
CA PHE A 27 -3.11 -0.25 -1.70
C PHE A 27 -3.32 -0.97 -0.38
N SER A 28 -2.47 -1.92 -0.09
CA SER A 28 -2.46 -2.83 1.05
C SER A 28 -3.67 -3.77 1.16
N GLY A 29 -4.56 -3.75 0.19
CA GLY A 29 -5.61 -4.74 0.07
C GLY A 29 -5.12 -6.03 -0.57
N ALA A 30 -6.03 -6.94 -0.89
CA ALA A 30 -5.74 -8.16 -1.60
C ALA A 30 -6.39 -8.12 -2.98
N LEU A 31 -5.66 -8.53 -4.00
CA LEU A 31 -6.14 -8.58 -5.38
C LEU A 31 -5.82 -9.95 -5.95
N GLY A 32 -6.78 -10.54 -6.66
CA GLY A 32 -6.56 -11.84 -7.23
C GLY A 32 -7.66 -12.26 -8.17
N TYR A 33 -7.67 -13.55 -8.50
CA TYR A 33 -8.66 -14.12 -9.39
C TYR A 33 -9.10 -15.50 -8.91
N ILE A 34 -10.29 -15.88 -9.34
CA ILE A 34 -10.84 -17.22 -9.12
C ILE A 34 -11.25 -17.76 -10.49
N THR A 35 -10.72 -18.94 -10.86
CA THR A 35 -11.07 -19.57 -12.12
C THR A 35 -12.39 -20.33 -12.02
N PRO A 36 -13.06 -20.64 -13.14
CA PRO A 36 -14.26 -21.48 -13.12
C PRO A 36 -14.04 -22.88 -12.55
N HIS A 37 -12.79 -23.34 -12.50
CA HIS A 37 -12.43 -24.66 -11.95
C HIS A 37 -12.15 -24.62 -10.45
N GLY A 38 -12.30 -23.45 -9.80
CA GLY A 38 -12.07 -23.30 -8.37
C GLY A 38 -10.65 -22.96 -7.98
N ASP A 39 -9.74 -22.80 -8.92
CA ASP A 39 -8.40 -22.33 -8.65
C ASP A 39 -8.42 -20.83 -8.34
N PHE A 40 -7.58 -20.39 -7.41
CA PHE A 40 -7.50 -18.98 -7.06
C PHE A 40 -6.07 -18.57 -6.72
N ASP A 41 -5.79 -17.30 -6.90
CA ASP A 41 -4.52 -16.70 -6.49
C ASP A 41 -4.77 -15.25 -6.11
N PHE A 42 -4.26 -14.86 -4.94
CA PHE A 42 -4.41 -13.50 -4.41
C PHE A 42 -3.06 -12.96 -3.94
N ASN A 43 -2.83 -11.69 -4.19
CA ASN A 43 -1.64 -10.98 -3.74
C ASN A 43 -2.02 -9.76 -2.93
N VAL A 44 -1.21 -9.40 -1.93
CA VAL A 44 -1.32 -8.12 -1.24
C VAL A 44 -0.85 -7.03 -2.19
N VAL A 45 -1.60 -5.93 -2.27
CA VAL A 45 -1.27 -4.81 -3.17
C VAL A 45 -0.22 -3.94 -2.50
N ILE A 46 1.04 -4.33 -2.70
CA ILE A 46 2.23 -3.58 -2.27
C ILE A 46 3.22 -3.58 -3.43
N ARG A 47 4.12 -2.60 -3.46
CA ARG A 47 5.12 -2.47 -4.52
C ARG A 47 4.48 -2.53 -5.91
N SER A 48 3.30 -1.93 -6.02
CA SER A 48 2.47 -1.99 -7.21
C SER A 48 2.16 -0.60 -7.72
N ILE A 49 1.92 -0.51 -9.03
CA ILE A 49 1.53 0.72 -9.70
C ILE A 49 0.10 0.54 -10.19
N MET A 50 -0.79 1.46 -9.82
CA MET A 50 -2.17 1.47 -10.28
C MET A 50 -2.31 2.46 -11.44
N TYR A 51 -2.86 2.01 -12.54
CA TYR A 51 -3.06 2.83 -13.73
C TYR A 51 -4.48 2.71 -14.23
N ASN A 52 -5.10 3.87 -14.49
CA ASN A 52 -6.42 3.95 -15.11
C ASN A 52 -6.26 4.51 -16.52
N SER A 53 -6.49 3.67 -17.53
CA SER A 53 -6.29 4.05 -18.93
C SER A 53 -7.33 5.04 -19.45
N GLU A 54 -8.52 5.11 -18.85
CA GLU A 54 -9.58 6.02 -19.30
C GLU A 54 -9.22 7.47 -19.02
N ASN A 55 -8.74 7.77 -17.82
CA ASN A 55 -8.37 9.14 -17.43
C ASN A 55 -6.84 9.33 -17.36
N ARG A 56 -6.07 8.32 -17.73
CA ARG A 56 -4.60 8.32 -17.70
C ARG A 56 -4.03 8.64 -16.32
N TYR A 57 -4.72 8.18 -15.29
CA TYR A 57 -4.29 8.37 -13.91
C TYR A 57 -3.37 7.23 -13.48
N LEU A 58 -2.22 7.60 -12.94
CA LEU A 58 -1.25 6.64 -12.41
C LEU A 58 -1.01 6.94 -10.94
N SER A 59 -1.11 5.92 -10.10
CA SER A 59 -0.92 6.05 -8.66
C SER A 59 0.17 5.09 -8.18
N ILE A 60 1.08 5.63 -7.39
CA ILE A 60 2.14 4.87 -6.73
C ILE A 60 2.04 5.19 -5.25
N GLN A 61 1.92 4.16 -4.42
CA GLN A 61 1.86 4.32 -2.98
C GLN A 61 2.88 3.40 -2.31
N ALA A 62 3.45 3.87 -1.22
CA ALA A 62 4.38 3.11 -0.41
C ALA A 62 4.13 3.39 1.06
N GLY A 63 4.54 2.46 1.91
CA GLY A 63 4.40 2.61 3.34
C GLY A 63 5.52 1.91 4.07
N SER A 64 5.69 2.25 5.32
CA SER A 64 6.60 1.57 6.23
C SER A 64 5.95 1.42 7.59
N ALA A 65 6.53 0.56 8.43
CA ALA A 65 5.98 0.30 9.75
C ALA A 65 6.44 1.37 10.75
N ILE A 66 5.53 1.80 11.60
CA ILE A 66 5.84 2.69 12.71
C ILE A 66 5.70 1.88 14.00
N THR A 67 6.79 1.76 14.72
CA THR A 67 6.83 1.09 16.02
C THR A 67 7.33 2.07 17.07
N PHE A 68 7.34 1.65 18.34
CA PHE A 68 7.76 2.51 19.43
C PHE A 68 9.16 3.10 19.23
N ASN A 69 10.08 2.35 18.61
CA ASN A 69 11.46 2.78 18.39
C ASN A 69 11.68 3.42 17.01
N SER A 70 10.63 3.61 16.22
CA SER A 70 10.75 4.18 14.88
C SER A 70 11.03 5.67 14.93
N ASN A 71 11.82 6.14 13.96
CA ASN A 71 12.06 7.55 13.69
C ASN A 71 11.25 7.96 12.47
N ALA A 72 10.37 8.95 12.61
CA ALA A 72 9.47 9.35 11.53
C ALA A 72 10.21 9.77 10.25
N SER A 73 11.33 10.50 10.39
CA SER A 73 12.12 10.93 9.23
C SER A 73 12.73 9.76 8.47
N ASP A 74 13.27 8.76 9.20
CA ASP A 74 13.87 7.58 8.59
C ASP A 74 12.83 6.73 7.86
N GLU A 75 11.66 6.56 8.47
CA GLU A 75 10.56 5.80 7.85
C GLU A 75 10.02 6.51 6.60
N TYR A 76 9.96 7.83 6.62
CA TYR A 76 9.56 8.63 5.47
C TYR A 76 10.57 8.48 4.32
N GLU A 77 11.86 8.51 4.62
CA GLU A 77 12.92 8.31 3.62
C GLU A 77 12.83 6.92 3.00
N GLU A 78 12.52 5.89 3.81
CA GLU A 78 12.30 4.53 3.31
C GLU A 78 11.15 4.49 2.31
N CYS A 79 10.04 5.19 2.60
CA CYS A 79 8.91 5.30 1.67
C CYS A 79 9.32 5.96 0.35
N LEU A 80 10.11 7.03 0.41
CA LEU A 80 10.60 7.73 -0.78
C LEU A 80 11.48 6.82 -1.64
N LEU A 81 12.34 6.01 -1.03
CA LEU A 81 13.18 5.07 -1.76
C LEU A 81 12.35 3.99 -2.46
N LYS A 82 11.30 3.49 -1.80
CA LYS A 82 10.39 2.51 -2.41
C LYS A 82 9.67 3.11 -3.62
N ILE A 83 9.20 4.34 -3.51
CA ILE A 83 8.52 5.04 -4.61
C ILE A 83 9.49 5.31 -5.76
N LEU A 84 10.72 5.70 -5.46
CA LEU A 84 11.73 5.97 -6.48
C LEU A 84 12.03 4.73 -7.34
N ALA A 85 12.13 3.56 -6.70
CA ALA A 85 12.35 2.32 -7.41
C ALA A 85 11.21 2.02 -8.40
N MET A 86 9.96 2.22 -7.99
CA MET A 86 8.80 2.04 -8.86
C MET A 86 8.71 3.09 -9.95
N LYS A 87 9.02 4.34 -9.63
CA LYS A 87 9.02 5.44 -10.59
C LYS A 87 10.03 5.21 -11.71
N ASN A 88 11.22 4.71 -11.37
CA ASN A 88 12.24 4.42 -12.36
C ASN A 88 11.83 3.30 -13.31
N ALA A 89 10.96 2.39 -12.88
CA ALA A 89 10.47 1.30 -13.71
C ALA A 89 9.53 1.78 -14.83
N VAL A 90 8.87 2.95 -14.67
CA VAL A 90 7.91 3.49 -15.65
C VAL A 90 8.46 4.68 -16.44
N THR A 91 9.66 5.11 -16.15
CA THR A 91 10.37 6.12 -16.95
C THR A 91 11.58 5.52 -17.69
#